data_3bdafd95f75ea378a6dd1c331bc96b46
#
_entry.id   3bdafd95f75ea378a6dd1c331bc96b46
#
_cell.length_a   1.000
_cell.length_b   1.000
_cell.length_c   1.000
_cell.angle_alpha   90.00
_cell.angle_beta   90.00
_cell.angle_gamma   90.00
#
_symmetry.space_group_name_H-M   'P 1'
#
loop_
_entity.id
_entity.type
_entity.pdbx_description
1 polymer ?
#
loop_
_entity_poly.entity_id
_entity_poly.type
_entity_poly.pdbx_seq_one_letter_code
_entity_poly.pdbx_strand_id
1 'polypeptide(L)'
;KFDLHYDRADEILITMGASEGIDLALRALVDPGDEVLVVEPAYVSYIPCVELCGGIPVSIPLQAKNRFRLTAEELGEKITERTKVLLISFPNNPTGAIMEKADLEAIREVVLAHDLFVITDEIYAELTYGKKHVSIAALPDMYERCVVLNGFSKAFAMTGWRMGIAAGPAEVIFHMNKIHQFTTMSAGTTSQYAALEALTSPV
;
A
#
# COMPACT_ATOMS: atom_id res chain seq x y z
N LYS A 1 -6.38 7.35 12.00
CA LYS A 1 -6.75 8.28 10.93
C LYS A 1 -7.39 7.49 9.79
N PHE A 2 -8.19 8.12 8.93
CA PHE A 2 -8.90 7.44 7.82
C PHE A 2 -9.81 6.28 8.26
N ASP A 3 -10.34 6.35 9.50
CA ASP A 3 -11.19 5.34 10.13
C ASP A 3 -10.50 3.96 10.31
N LEU A 4 -9.17 3.97 10.39
CA LEU A 4 -8.32 2.81 10.66
C LEU A 4 -7.75 2.86 12.08
N HIS A 5 -7.76 1.72 12.75
CA HIS A 5 -7.25 1.52 14.11
C HIS A 5 -6.45 0.22 14.15
N TYR A 6 -5.13 0.34 14.21
CA TYR A 6 -4.20 -0.78 14.31
C TYR A 6 -3.57 -0.83 15.69
N ASP A 7 -3.35 -2.03 16.22
CA ASP A 7 -2.59 -2.18 17.45
C ASP A 7 -1.11 -1.82 17.20
N ARG A 8 -0.60 -0.89 18.00
CA ARG A 8 0.78 -0.41 17.89
C ARG A 8 1.82 -1.48 18.24
N ALA A 9 1.43 -2.55 18.92
CA ALA A 9 2.35 -3.57 19.41
C ALA A 9 2.76 -4.56 18.30
N ASP A 10 1.82 -4.92 17.42
CA ASP A 10 2.00 -6.00 16.45
C ASP A 10 1.39 -5.77 15.06
N GLU A 11 0.62 -4.69 14.87
CA GLU A 11 -0.01 -4.39 13.59
C GLU A 11 0.61 -3.17 12.87
N ILE A 12 1.70 -2.60 13.42
CA ILE A 12 2.39 -1.44 12.83
C ILE A 12 3.90 -1.69 12.79
N LEU A 13 4.49 -1.45 11.62
CA LEU A 13 5.94 -1.48 11.41
C LEU A 13 6.43 -0.12 10.90
N ILE A 14 7.43 0.44 11.58
CA ILE A 14 8.14 1.63 11.11
C ILE A 14 9.22 1.22 10.11
N THR A 15 9.18 1.80 8.92
CA THR A 15 10.04 1.42 7.79
C THR A 15 10.91 2.57 7.29
N MET A 16 11.97 2.26 6.54
CA MET A 16 12.79 3.25 5.85
C MET A 16 12.11 3.81 4.60
N GLY A 17 11.05 4.60 4.83
CA GLY A 17 10.14 5.10 3.82
C GLY A 17 9.15 4.02 3.36
N ALA A 18 8.09 4.43 2.68
CA ALA A 18 7.09 3.51 2.12
C ALA A 18 7.72 2.50 1.13
N SER A 19 8.83 2.85 0.49
CA SER A 19 9.52 1.96 -0.45
C SER A 19 10.01 0.66 0.20
N GLU A 20 10.55 0.71 1.42
CA GLU A 20 10.87 -0.50 2.16
C GLU A 20 9.60 -1.27 2.53
N GLY A 21 8.55 -0.55 2.93
CA GLY A 21 7.25 -1.18 3.22
C GLY A 21 6.70 -1.99 2.06
N ILE A 22 6.84 -1.48 0.81
CA ILE A 22 6.45 -2.20 -0.41
C ILE A 22 7.26 -3.51 -0.55
N ASP A 23 8.59 -3.43 -0.47
CA ASP A 23 9.48 -4.60 -0.60
C ASP A 23 9.19 -5.65 0.48
N LEU A 24 9.05 -5.22 1.73
CA LEU A 24 8.73 -6.11 2.85
C LEU A 24 7.36 -6.78 2.71
N ALA A 25 6.33 -6.04 2.30
CA ALA A 25 4.99 -6.59 2.11
C ALA A 25 4.96 -7.62 0.98
N LEU A 26 5.61 -7.32 -0.14
CA LEU A 26 5.72 -8.27 -1.25
C LEU A 26 6.47 -9.54 -0.84
N ARG A 27 7.62 -9.42 -0.16
CA ARG A 27 8.38 -10.59 0.33
C ARG A 27 7.64 -11.40 1.39
N ALA A 28 6.73 -10.80 2.14
CA ALA A 28 5.93 -11.50 3.14
C ALA A 28 4.71 -12.22 2.55
N LEU A 29 4.19 -11.74 1.41
CA LEU A 29 2.91 -12.20 0.84
C LEU A 29 3.06 -13.03 -0.44
N VAL A 30 4.20 -12.94 -1.14
CA VAL A 30 4.38 -13.46 -2.51
C VAL A 30 5.40 -14.59 -2.51
N ASP A 31 5.00 -15.74 -2.99
CA ASP A 31 5.89 -16.85 -3.32
C ASP A 31 6.33 -16.80 -4.80
N PRO A 32 7.46 -17.43 -5.16
CA PRO A 32 7.89 -17.49 -6.54
C PRO A 32 6.84 -18.09 -7.47
N GLY A 33 6.43 -17.30 -8.47
CA GLY A 33 5.41 -17.68 -9.46
C GLY A 33 4.00 -17.18 -9.16
N ASP A 34 3.75 -16.61 -7.99
CA ASP A 34 2.50 -15.89 -7.69
C ASP A 34 2.37 -14.64 -8.56
N GLU A 35 1.17 -14.34 -9.00
CA GLU A 35 0.87 -13.14 -9.76
C GLU A 35 0.47 -11.99 -8.84
N VAL A 36 1.07 -10.83 -9.10
CA VAL A 36 0.75 -9.56 -8.44
C VAL A 36 0.16 -8.61 -9.46
N LEU A 37 -1.10 -8.24 -9.29
CA LEU A 37 -1.76 -7.24 -10.12
C LEU A 37 -1.26 -5.85 -9.75
N VAL A 38 -0.76 -5.10 -10.72
CA VAL A 38 -0.23 -3.75 -10.55
C VAL A 38 -0.96 -2.79 -11.49
N VAL A 39 -1.58 -1.76 -10.94
CA VAL A 39 -2.22 -0.71 -11.76
C VAL A 39 -1.16 0.15 -12.45
N GLU A 40 -1.36 0.51 -13.71
CA GLU A 40 -0.46 1.38 -14.48
C GLU A 40 -1.21 2.52 -15.18
N PRO A 41 -0.63 3.74 -15.26
CA PRO A 41 0.71 4.10 -14.82
C PRO A 41 0.83 4.14 -13.30
N ALA A 42 2.02 3.80 -12.78
CA ALA A 42 2.30 3.69 -11.36
C ALA A 42 3.71 4.17 -10.99
N TYR A 43 4.02 4.14 -9.71
CA TYR A 43 5.38 4.36 -9.24
C TYR A 43 6.32 3.27 -9.78
N VAL A 44 7.42 3.71 -10.35
CA VAL A 44 8.34 2.87 -11.14
C VAL A 44 8.93 1.67 -10.40
N SER A 45 8.89 1.66 -9.07
CA SER A 45 9.47 0.57 -8.27
C SER A 45 8.52 -0.62 -8.08
N TYR A 46 7.22 -0.51 -8.35
CA TYR A 46 6.29 -1.60 -8.04
C TYR A 46 6.61 -2.87 -8.82
N ILE A 47 6.68 -2.78 -10.14
CA ILE A 47 7.00 -3.93 -11.01
C ILE A 47 8.37 -4.54 -10.65
N PRO A 48 9.47 -3.77 -10.56
CA PRO A 48 10.76 -4.34 -10.15
C PRO A 48 10.73 -4.99 -8.76
N CYS A 49 9.99 -4.45 -7.79
CA CYS A 49 9.89 -5.07 -6.46
C CYS A 49 9.16 -6.42 -6.51
N VAL A 50 8.12 -6.55 -7.34
CA VAL A 50 7.45 -7.85 -7.58
C VAL A 50 8.41 -8.87 -8.18
N GLU A 51 9.18 -8.48 -9.20
CA GLU A 51 10.17 -9.35 -9.84
C GLU A 51 11.29 -9.77 -8.88
N LEU A 52 11.77 -8.85 -8.04
CA LEU A 52 12.84 -9.10 -7.06
C LEU A 52 12.43 -10.10 -5.96
N CYS A 53 11.15 -10.24 -5.66
CA CYS A 53 10.68 -11.29 -4.74
C CYS A 53 10.29 -12.61 -5.43
N GLY A 54 10.44 -12.69 -6.77
CA GLY A 54 10.12 -13.87 -7.58
C GLY A 54 8.68 -13.95 -8.05
N GLY A 55 7.88 -12.92 -7.78
CA GLY A 55 6.51 -12.80 -8.27
C GLY A 55 6.45 -12.42 -9.76
N ILE A 56 5.29 -12.59 -10.35
CA ILE A 56 4.99 -12.25 -11.74
C ILE A 56 4.10 -10.99 -11.73
N PRO A 57 4.60 -9.83 -12.18
CA PRO A 57 3.78 -8.63 -12.26
C PRO A 57 2.80 -8.73 -13.44
N VAL A 58 1.52 -8.48 -13.16
CA VAL A 58 0.46 -8.42 -14.16
C VAL A 58 -0.13 -7.02 -14.18
N SER A 59 0.11 -6.30 -15.28
CA SER A 59 -0.33 -4.90 -15.42
C SER A 59 -1.82 -4.78 -15.67
N ILE A 60 -2.46 -3.84 -14.97
CA ILE A 60 -3.81 -3.35 -15.23
C ILE A 60 -3.70 -1.91 -15.75
N PRO A 61 -3.86 -1.67 -17.05
CA PRO A 61 -3.73 -0.33 -17.62
C PRO A 61 -4.95 0.53 -17.26
N LEU A 62 -4.76 1.53 -16.41
CA LEU A 62 -5.79 2.51 -16.06
C LEU A 62 -6.13 3.40 -17.26
N GLN A 63 -7.41 3.61 -17.50
CA GLN A 63 -7.91 4.30 -18.69
C GLN A 63 -8.22 5.78 -18.42
N ALA A 64 -7.78 6.67 -19.29
CA ALA A 64 -8.10 8.10 -19.23
C ALA A 64 -9.62 8.37 -19.27
N LYS A 65 -10.40 7.54 -20.00
CA LYS A 65 -11.86 7.60 -20.03
C LYS A 65 -12.50 7.43 -18.65
N ASN A 66 -11.84 6.64 -17.76
CA ASN A 66 -12.25 6.40 -16.38
C ASN A 66 -11.52 7.35 -15.39
N ARG A 67 -10.88 8.43 -15.90
CA ARG A 67 -10.05 9.35 -15.10
C ARG A 67 -8.93 8.62 -14.35
N PHE A 68 -8.34 7.58 -14.94
CA PHE A 68 -7.33 6.71 -14.35
C PHE A 68 -7.76 6.07 -13.02
N ARG A 69 -9.05 5.79 -12.85
CA ARG A 69 -9.55 4.96 -11.74
C ARG A 69 -9.58 3.50 -12.16
N LEU A 70 -9.29 2.62 -11.22
CA LEU A 70 -9.46 1.18 -11.39
C LEU A 70 -10.96 0.83 -11.34
N THR A 71 -11.42 0.01 -12.25
CA THR A 71 -12.78 -0.55 -12.22
C THR A 71 -12.77 -2.03 -11.85
N ALA A 72 -13.88 -2.52 -11.28
CA ALA A 72 -14.05 -3.93 -10.93
C ALA A 72 -13.93 -4.84 -12.16
N GLU A 73 -14.40 -4.39 -13.33
CA GLU A 73 -14.29 -5.10 -14.60
C GLU A 73 -12.82 -5.25 -15.02
N GLU A 74 -12.06 -4.15 -15.08
CA GLU A 74 -10.64 -4.15 -15.43
C GLU A 74 -9.81 -5.00 -14.47
N LEU A 75 -10.16 -5.03 -13.18
CA LEU A 75 -9.54 -5.90 -12.18
C LEU A 75 -9.87 -7.38 -12.46
N GLY A 76 -11.17 -7.70 -12.60
CA GLY A 76 -11.64 -9.08 -12.77
C GLY A 76 -11.09 -9.77 -14.02
N GLU A 77 -10.92 -9.01 -15.12
CA GLU A 77 -10.34 -9.53 -16.38
C GLU A 77 -8.88 -10.01 -16.26
N LYS A 78 -8.15 -9.58 -15.22
CA LYS A 78 -6.73 -9.89 -15.03
C LYS A 78 -6.47 -10.98 -14.00
N ILE A 79 -7.49 -11.41 -13.27
CA ILE A 79 -7.34 -12.41 -12.22
C ILE A 79 -7.22 -13.81 -12.83
N THR A 80 -6.25 -14.58 -12.34
CA THR A 80 -6.06 -16.00 -12.63
C THR A 80 -5.98 -16.80 -11.33
N GLU A 81 -5.86 -18.11 -11.42
CA GLU A 81 -5.66 -18.99 -10.25
C GLU A 81 -4.33 -18.72 -9.51
N ARG A 82 -3.38 -18.03 -10.14
CA ARG A 82 -2.10 -17.66 -9.54
C ARG A 82 -2.10 -16.27 -8.93
N THR A 83 -3.16 -15.51 -9.13
CA THR A 83 -3.25 -14.14 -8.61
C THR A 83 -3.36 -14.17 -7.08
N LYS A 84 -2.41 -13.53 -6.41
CA LYS A 84 -2.32 -13.50 -4.95
C LYS A 84 -2.55 -12.10 -4.38
N VAL A 85 -1.98 -11.09 -5.01
CA VAL A 85 -1.92 -9.73 -4.47
C VAL A 85 -2.40 -8.72 -5.50
N LEU A 86 -3.17 -7.74 -5.03
CA LEU A 86 -3.45 -6.49 -5.74
C LEU A 86 -2.63 -5.36 -5.11
N LEU A 87 -1.72 -4.77 -5.88
CA LEU A 87 -0.94 -3.60 -5.48
C LEU A 87 -1.52 -2.35 -6.13
N ILE A 88 -2.08 -1.48 -5.31
CA ILE A 88 -2.68 -0.19 -5.72
C ILE A 88 -2.03 0.99 -5.02
N SER A 89 -2.08 2.15 -5.68
CA SER A 89 -1.65 3.43 -5.10
C SER A 89 -2.65 4.51 -5.48
N PHE A 90 -3.40 4.98 -4.49
CA PHE A 90 -4.32 6.11 -4.64
C PHE A 90 -4.28 6.99 -3.38
N PRO A 91 -4.09 8.32 -3.56
CA PRO A 91 -3.93 9.06 -4.82
C PRO A 91 -2.74 8.57 -5.64
N ASN A 92 -2.96 8.42 -6.95
CA ASN A 92 -2.03 7.74 -7.84
C ASN A 92 -0.86 8.66 -8.25
N ASN A 93 0.34 8.09 -8.28
CA ASN A 93 1.50 8.67 -8.95
C ASN A 93 1.73 7.91 -10.27
N PRO A 94 1.64 8.54 -11.46
CA PRO A 94 1.78 10.00 -11.69
C PRO A 94 0.48 10.76 -11.98
N THR A 95 -0.67 10.11 -12.05
CA THR A 95 -1.89 10.73 -12.62
C THR A 95 -2.62 11.67 -11.68
N GLY A 96 -2.39 11.55 -10.36
CA GLY A 96 -3.16 12.25 -9.34
C GLY A 96 -4.61 11.73 -9.18
N ALA A 97 -4.95 10.63 -9.82
CA ALA A 97 -6.28 10.03 -9.69
C ALA A 97 -6.54 9.60 -8.25
N ILE A 98 -7.79 9.74 -7.83
CA ILE A 98 -8.29 9.29 -6.53
C ILE A 98 -9.43 8.29 -6.75
N MET A 99 -9.56 7.33 -5.84
CA MET A 99 -10.72 6.44 -5.78
C MET A 99 -11.76 7.02 -4.81
N GLU A 100 -13.01 6.97 -5.19
CA GLU A 100 -14.12 7.30 -4.29
C GLU A 100 -14.59 6.03 -3.55
N LYS A 101 -15.36 6.21 -2.49
CA LYS A 101 -15.85 5.08 -1.69
C LYS A 101 -16.56 4.03 -2.54
N ALA A 102 -17.41 4.46 -3.47
CA ALA A 102 -18.14 3.55 -4.36
C ALA A 102 -17.22 2.76 -5.31
N ASP A 103 -16.13 3.40 -5.81
CA ASP A 103 -15.14 2.70 -6.61
C ASP A 103 -14.44 1.61 -5.79
N LEU A 104 -14.04 1.93 -4.55
CA LEU A 104 -13.37 1.00 -3.65
C LEU A 104 -14.29 -0.13 -3.17
N GLU A 105 -15.59 0.13 -2.96
CA GLU A 105 -16.59 -0.89 -2.65
C GLU A 105 -16.71 -1.91 -3.79
N ALA A 106 -16.71 -1.45 -5.04
CA ALA A 106 -16.74 -2.35 -6.20
C ALA A 106 -15.44 -3.20 -6.31
N ILE A 107 -14.28 -2.61 -6.04
CA ILE A 107 -13.00 -3.35 -6.00
C ILE A 107 -13.00 -4.37 -4.85
N ARG A 108 -13.50 -3.98 -3.66
CA ARG A 108 -13.64 -4.87 -2.51
C ARG A 108 -14.39 -6.17 -2.85
N GLU A 109 -15.52 -6.08 -3.56
CA GLU A 109 -16.31 -7.26 -3.94
C GLU A 109 -15.46 -8.26 -4.76
N VAL A 110 -14.65 -7.76 -5.69
CA VAL A 110 -13.77 -8.61 -6.51
C VAL A 110 -12.65 -9.20 -5.65
N VAL A 111 -12.03 -8.39 -4.79
CA VAL A 111 -10.97 -8.84 -3.87
C VAL A 111 -11.45 -9.97 -2.96
N LEU A 112 -12.65 -9.84 -2.38
CA LEU A 112 -13.25 -10.85 -1.51
C LEU A 112 -13.64 -12.12 -2.28
N ALA A 113 -14.20 -11.98 -3.47
CA ALA A 113 -14.63 -13.10 -4.30
C ALA A 113 -13.44 -14.00 -4.74
N HIS A 114 -12.26 -13.42 -4.88
CA HIS A 114 -11.05 -14.11 -5.34
C HIS A 114 -9.98 -14.30 -4.25
N ASP A 115 -10.31 -14.01 -3.00
CA ASP A 115 -9.44 -14.14 -1.81
C ASP A 115 -8.06 -13.48 -1.98
N LEU A 116 -8.04 -12.27 -2.56
CA LEU A 116 -6.81 -11.53 -2.77
C LEU A 116 -6.37 -10.78 -1.52
N PHE A 117 -5.05 -10.64 -1.35
CA PHE A 117 -4.46 -9.62 -0.48
C PHE A 117 -4.33 -8.29 -1.21
N VAL A 118 -4.40 -7.18 -0.48
CA VAL A 118 -4.21 -5.84 -1.04
C VAL A 118 -3.02 -5.16 -0.37
N ILE A 119 -2.07 -4.69 -1.17
CA ILE A 119 -1.08 -3.71 -0.74
C ILE A 119 -1.55 -2.36 -1.26
N THR A 120 -1.91 -1.46 -0.35
CA THR A 120 -2.38 -0.11 -0.70
C THR A 120 -1.35 0.94 -0.29
N ASP A 121 -0.68 1.55 -1.27
CA ASP A 121 0.24 2.66 -1.04
C ASP A 121 -0.54 3.98 -0.98
N GLU A 122 -0.70 4.49 0.21
CA GLU A 122 -1.46 5.70 0.54
C GLU A 122 -0.56 6.88 0.91
N ILE A 123 0.69 6.90 0.42
CA ILE A 123 1.68 7.94 0.73
C ILE A 123 1.20 9.35 0.37
N TYR A 124 0.27 9.49 -0.55
CA TYR A 124 -0.34 10.75 -0.98
C TYR A 124 -1.71 11.04 -0.34
N ALA A 125 -2.15 10.25 0.63
CA ALA A 125 -3.48 10.36 1.24
C ALA A 125 -3.83 11.77 1.78
N GLU A 126 -2.84 12.51 2.27
CA GLU A 126 -3.00 13.88 2.77
C GLU A 126 -3.03 14.94 1.65
N LEU A 127 -2.65 14.58 0.43
CA LEU A 127 -2.55 15.52 -0.70
C LEU A 127 -3.77 15.40 -1.63
N THR A 128 -4.95 15.20 -1.05
CA THR A 128 -6.24 15.24 -1.75
C THR A 128 -6.85 16.63 -1.62
N TYR A 129 -7.20 17.26 -2.75
CA TYR A 129 -7.76 18.60 -2.77
C TYR A 129 -9.27 18.54 -3.00
N GLY A 130 -10.03 19.11 -2.04
CA GLY A 130 -11.49 19.19 -2.12
C GLY A 130 -12.25 17.88 -1.85
N LYS A 131 -11.55 16.76 -1.57
CA LYS A 131 -12.15 15.48 -1.19
C LYS A 131 -11.36 14.83 -0.05
N LYS A 132 -12.06 14.11 0.82
CA LYS A 132 -11.41 13.31 1.87
C LYS A 132 -10.93 11.98 1.25
N HIS A 133 -9.71 11.57 1.57
CA HIS A 133 -9.20 10.24 1.23
C HIS A 133 -10.03 9.15 1.91
N VAL A 134 -10.27 8.07 1.20
CA VAL A 134 -10.88 6.83 1.72
C VAL A 134 -9.88 5.71 1.52
N SER A 135 -9.55 5.00 2.59
CA SER A 135 -8.71 3.80 2.52
C SER A 135 -9.58 2.57 2.22
N ILE A 136 -9.11 1.71 1.32
CA ILE A 136 -9.77 0.42 1.06
C ILE A 136 -9.77 -0.47 2.31
N ALA A 137 -8.73 -0.38 3.15
CA ALA A 137 -8.63 -1.15 4.39
C ALA A 137 -9.70 -0.78 5.43
N ALA A 138 -10.33 0.41 5.32
CA ALA A 138 -11.42 0.83 6.18
C ALA A 138 -12.80 0.28 5.78
N LEU A 139 -12.89 -0.40 4.63
CA LEU A 139 -14.13 -1.04 4.20
C LEU A 139 -14.36 -2.35 4.97
N PRO A 140 -15.63 -2.78 5.13
CA PRO A 140 -15.93 -4.05 5.80
C PRO A 140 -15.14 -5.23 5.22
N ASP A 141 -14.65 -6.14 6.06
CA ASP A 141 -13.93 -7.36 5.70
C ASP A 141 -12.57 -7.14 4.98
N MET A 142 -12.09 -5.88 4.87
CA MET A 142 -10.82 -5.57 4.21
C MET A 142 -9.63 -5.47 5.18
N TYR A 143 -9.88 -5.24 6.47
CA TYR A 143 -8.84 -5.06 7.47
C TYR A 143 -7.83 -6.21 7.49
N GLU A 144 -8.33 -7.46 7.53
CA GLU A 144 -7.53 -8.67 7.64
C GLU A 144 -6.79 -9.06 6.34
N ARG A 145 -6.97 -8.31 5.28
CA ARG A 145 -6.38 -8.61 3.97
C ARG A 145 -5.70 -7.42 3.30
N CYS A 146 -5.47 -6.36 4.08
CA CYS A 146 -4.79 -5.18 3.58
C CYS A 146 -3.50 -4.89 4.34
N VAL A 147 -2.45 -4.55 3.60
CA VAL A 147 -1.29 -3.83 4.13
C VAL A 147 -1.37 -2.40 3.62
N VAL A 148 -1.54 -1.46 4.54
CA VAL A 148 -1.56 -0.02 4.27
C VAL A 148 -0.16 0.52 4.41
N LEU A 149 0.36 1.14 3.36
CA LEU A 149 1.64 1.82 3.36
C LEU A 149 1.44 3.33 3.36
N ASN A 150 2.12 4.00 4.25
CA ASN A 150 2.09 5.46 4.35
C ASN A 150 3.46 5.97 4.81
N GLY A 151 3.60 7.28 5.01
CA GLY A 151 4.85 7.84 5.51
C GLY A 151 4.91 9.35 5.48
N PHE A 152 6.08 9.85 5.81
CA PHE A 152 6.30 11.28 6.06
C PHE A 152 6.84 12.03 4.84
N SER A 153 7.26 11.30 3.81
CA SER A 153 7.96 11.88 2.65
C SER A 153 7.15 12.97 1.94
N LYS A 154 5.83 12.83 1.85
CA LYS A 154 4.95 13.70 1.07
C LYS A 154 4.17 14.66 1.96
N ALA A 155 3.35 14.16 2.87
CA ALA A 155 2.52 14.98 3.75
C ALA A 155 3.33 15.95 4.63
N PHE A 156 4.53 15.56 5.04
CA PHE A 156 5.40 16.36 5.90
C PHE A 156 6.66 16.88 5.19
N ALA A 157 6.74 16.77 3.86
CA ALA A 157 7.92 17.15 3.06
C ALA A 157 9.25 16.54 3.56
N MET A 158 9.20 15.33 4.15
CA MET A 158 10.33 14.65 4.79
C MET A 158 10.94 13.57 3.89
N THR A 159 11.14 13.84 2.61
CA THR A 159 11.59 12.84 1.61
C THR A 159 12.96 12.24 1.98
N GLY A 160 13.92 13.06 2.38
CA GLY A 160 15.28 12.65 2.76
C GLY A 160 15.38 11.93 4.10
N TRP A 161 14.39 12.05 4.96
CA TRP A 161 14.36 11.43 6.28
C TRP A 161 14.10 9.93 6.27
N ARG A 162 13.61 9.40 5.16
CA ARG A 162 13.34 7.98 4.96
C ARG A 162 12.46 7.36 6.06
N MET A 163 11.30 7.96 6.32
CA MET A 163 10.33 7.47 7.30
C MET A 163 9.05 7.03 6.64
N GLY A 164 8.70 5.77 6.85
CA GLY A 164 7.47 5.14 6.41
C GLY A 164 6.79 4.36 7.50
N ILE A 165 5.57 3.96 7.23
CA ILE A 165 4.72 3.14 8.10
C ILE A 165 4.08 2.07 7.23
N ALA A 166 4.16 0.82 7.67
CA ALA A 166 3.32 -0.26 7.19
C ALA A 166 2.37 -0.66 8.32
N ALA A 167 1.09 -0.80 8.02
CA ALA A 167 0.08 -1.25 8.96
C ALA A 167 -0.80 -2.32 8.32
N GLY A 168 -1.12 -3.38 9.05
CA GLY A 168 -1.88 -4.52 8.53
C GLY A 168 -2.07 -5.62 9.56
N PRO A 169 -2.58 -6.79 9.17
CA PRO A 169 -2.78 -7.92 10.07
C PRO A 169 -1.49 -8.30 10.81
N ALA A 170 -1.60 -8.61 12.08
CA ALA A 170 -0.45 -8.91 12.95
C ALA A 170 0.46 -10.00 12.39
N GLU A 171 -0.10 -11.05 11.77
CA GLU A 171 0.66 -12.13 11.15
C GLU A 171 1.52 -11.63 9.98
N VAL A 172 0.97 -10.77 9.11
CA VAL A 172 1.71 -10.19 7.98
C VAL A 172 2.80 -9.26 8.48
N ILE A 173 2.47 -8.38 9.43
CA ILE A 173 3.43 -7.46 10.05
C ILE A 173 4.55 -8.22 10.77
N PHE A 174 4.25 -9.34 11.43
CA PHE A 174 5.27 -10.21 12.03
C PHE A 174 6.29 -10.70 10.98
N HIS A 175 5.83 -11.19 9.82
CA HIS A 175 6.71 -11.65 8.74
C HIS A 175 7.49 -10.50 8.10
N MET A 176 6.86 -9.35 7.87
CA MET A 176 7.52 -8.14 7.40
C MET A 176 8.62 -7.70 8.38
N ASN A 177 8.32 -7.68 9.68
CA ASN A 177 9.28 -7.29 10.72
C ASN A 177 10.47 -8.26 10.79
N LYS A 178 10.25 -9.54 10.59
CA LYS A 178 11.31 -10.55 10.55
C LYS A 178 12.33 -10.26 9.43
N ILE A 179 11.86 -9.88 8.24
CA ILE A 179 12.73 -9.49 7.12
C ILE A 179 13.43 -8.17 7.43
N HIS A 180 12.67 -7.17 7.93
CA HIS A 180 13.18 -5.86 8.33
C HIS A 180 14.36 -5.95 9.31
N GLN A 181 14.24 -6.79 10.34
CA GLN A 181 15.30 -6.99 11.34
C GLN A 181 16.60 -7.48 10.75
N PHE A 182 16.55 -8.34 9.72
CA PHE A 182 17.75 -8.91 9.10
C PHE A 182 18.32 -8.08 7.96
N THR A 183 17.55 -7.15 7.40
CA THR A 183 18.00 -6.31 6.28
C THR A 183 18.42 -4.90 6.74
N THR A 184 17.58 -4.25 7.53
CA THR A 184 17.73 -2.84 7.90
C THR A 184 17.90 -2.66 9.42
N MET A 185 17.41 -3.60 10.21
CA MET A 185 17.35 -3.60 11.67
C MET A 185 16.34 -2.60 12.23
N SER A 186 16.39 -1.33 11.85
CA SER A 186 15.42 -0.30 12.22
C SER A 186 15.58 0.94 11.34
N ALA A 187 14.53 1.74 11.22
CA ALA A 187 14.65 3.08 10.67
C ALA A 187 15.55 3.97 11.54
N GLY A 188 16.22 4.95 10.93
CA GLY A 188 17.18 5.81 11.62
C GLY A 188 16.57 6.54 12.82
N THR A 189 17.19 6.44 13.99
CA THR A 189 16.69 7.02 15.26
C THR A 189 16.38 8.51 15.15
N THR A 190 17.27 9.29 14.53
CA THR A 190 17.05 10.74 14.31
C THR A 190 15.80 11.00 13.51
N SER A 191 15.55 10.19 12.48
CA SER A 191 14.35 10.30 11.64
C SER A 191 13.07 9.95 12.41
N GLN A 192 13.15 8.97 13.32
CA GLN A 192 12.01 8.61 14.17
C GLN A 192 11.62 9.76 15.12
N TYR A 193 12.60 10.41 15.76
CA TYR A 193 12.33 11.60 16.59
C TYR A 193 11.76 12.77 15.78
N ALA A 194 12.29 13.02 14.58
CA ALA A 194 11.74 14.06 13.71
C ALA A 194 10.31 13.75 13.27
N ALA A 195 9.99 12.49 12.98
CA ALA A 195 8.65 12.05 12.63
C ALA A 195 7.67 12.16 13.82
N LEU A 196 8.13 11.82 15.03
CA LEU A 196 7.34 12.01 16.26
C LEU A 196 6.99 13.49 16.46
N GLU A 197 7.97 14.37 16.31
CA GLU A 197 7.75 15.82 16.41
C GLU A 197 6.75 16.31 15.34
N ALA A 198 6.89 15.84 14.10
CA ALA A 198 5.96 16.20 13.02
C ALA A 198 4.51 15.76 13.28
N LEU A 199 4.30 14.68 14.03
CA LEU A 199 2.95 14.20 14.41
C LEU A 199 2.36 14.91 15.63
N THR A 200 3.19 15.44 16.52
CA THR A 200 2.77 15.99 17.82
C THR A 200 2.76 17.51 17.88
N SER A 201 3.55 18.16 17.02
CA SER A 201 3.57 19.62 16.92
C SER A 201 2.26 20.17 16.34
N PRO A 202 1.75 21.29 16.89
CA PRO A 202 0.64 21.98 16.27
C PRO A 202 1.05 22.54 14.90
N VAL A 203 0.26 22.26 13.89
CA VAL A 203 0.42 22.82 12.53
C VAL A 203 -0.45 24.05 12.38
#